data_bde0c602602b19b41ed1e87bb2c7c60b
#
_entry.id   bde0c602602b19b41ed1e87bb2c7c60b
#
_cell.length_a   1.000
_cell.length_b   1.000
_cell.length_c   1.000
_cell.angle_alpha   90.00
_cell.angle_beta   90.00
_cell.angle_gamma   90.00
#
_symmetry.space_group_name_H-M   'P 1'
#
loop_
_entity.id
_entity.type
_entity.pdbx_description
1 polymer ?
#
loop_
_entity_poly.entity_id
_entity_poly.type
_entity_poly.pdbx_seq_one_letter_code
_entity_poly.pdbx_strand_id
1 'polypeptide(L)'
;MTKSKLVDTVCEQYPDMAPDQIEALVTVFFESIKAALVRGDKVEIRGFGSFRVRRRAPRLSRNPKTGAAVSVPAKVVPFFKAGRDLKQVVDQGA
;
A
#
# COMPACT_ATOMS: atom_id res chain seq x y z
N MET A 1 1.71 13.58 -2.40
CA MET A 1 2.52 13.37 -1.19
C MET A 1 3.49 12.22 -1.41
N THR A 2 4.71 12.36 -0.94
CA THR A 2 5.76 11.33 -1.07
C THR A 2 6.16 10.83 0.30
N LYS A 3 6.99 9.77 0.33
CA LYS A 3 7.58 9.28 1.58
C LYS A 3 8.33 10.40 2.30
N SER A 4 9.10 11.21 1.57
CA SER A 4 9.84 12.34 2.15
C SER A 4 8.91 13.34 2.84
N LYS A 5 7.77 13.62 2.23
CA LYS A 5 6.76 14.51 2.81
C LYS A 5 6.13 13.92 4.06
N LEU A 6 5.88 12.61 4.08
CA LEU A 6 5.39 11.93 5.28
C LEU A 6 6.40 12.03 6.41
N VAL A 7 7.68 11.80 6.11
CA VAL A 7 8.74 11.93 7.11
C VAL A 7 8.80 13.35 7.66
N ASP A 8 8.72 14.36 6.80
CA ASP A 8 8.72 15.76 7.22
C ASP A 8 7.55 16.07 8.15
N THR A 9 6.37 15.57 7.79
CA THR A 9 5.16 15.76 8.62
C THR A 9 5.33 15.15 10.01
N VAL A 10 5.89 13.95 10.09
CA VAL A 10 6.14 13.29 11.37
C VAL A 10 7.20 14.06 12.17
N CYS A 11 8.24 14.58 11.51
CA CYS A 11 9.26 15.38 12.16
C CYS A 11 8.66 16.64 12.83
N GLU A 12 7.69 17.26 12.18
CA GLU A 12 6.99 18.42 12.74
C GLU A 12 6.23 18.09 14.03
N GLN A 13 5.69 16.86 14.11
CA GLN A 13 4.96 16.38 15.28
C GLN A 13 5.88 15.95 16.43
N TYR A 14 7.12 15.60 16.13
CA TYR A 14 8.08 15.09 17.11
C TYR A 14 9.40 15.83 16.98
N PRO A 15 9.40 17.16 17.33
CA PRO A 15 10.60 17.98 17.14
C PRO A 15 11.80 17.58 17.99
N ASP A 16 11.59 16.79 19.05
CA ASP A 16 12.67 16.32 19.92
C ASP A 16 13.37 15.08 19.38
N MET A 17 12.83 14.43 18.36
CA MET A 17 13.46 13.28 17.72
C MET A 17 14.33 13.71 16.55
N ALA A 18 15.45 13.05 16.39
CA ALA A 18 16.33 13.30 15.24
C ALA A 18 15.62 12.90 13.96
N PRO A 19 15.69 13.71 12.88
CA PRO A 19 15.09 13.37 11.60
C PRO A 19 15.51 12.00 11.04
N ASP A 20 16.76 11.60 11.25
CA ASP A 20 17.27 10.30 10.81
C ASP A 20 16.55 9.14 11.51
N GLN A 21 16.24 9.29 12.79
CA GLN A 21 15.49 8.29 13.55
C GLN A 21 14.06 8.16 13.03
N ILE A 22 13.41 9.27 12.73
CA ILE A 22 12.05 9.30 12.20
C ILE A 22 12.01 8.64 10.82
N GLU A 23 12.97 8.97 9.96
CA GLU A 23 13.06 8.34 8.65
C GLU A 23 13.23 6.83 8.76
N ALA A 24 14.08 6.38 9.66
CA ALA A 24 14.30 4.95 9.91
C ALA A 24 13.02 4.26 10.37
N LEU A 25 12.26 4.88 11.29
CA LEU A 25 10.99 4.34 11.79
C LEU A 25 9.95 4.23 10.69
N VAL A 26 9.82 5.27 9.86
CA VAL A 26 8.88 5.26 8.72
C VAL A 26 9.26 4.17 7.73
N THR A 27 10.53 4.03 7.44
CA THR A 27 11.04 2.99 6.55
C THR A 27 10.72 1.59 7.08
N VAL A 28 11.01 1.33 8.35
CA VAL A 28 10.73 0.04 8.98
C VAL A 28 9.23 -0.27 8.96
N PHE A 29 8.38 0.73 9.19
CA PHE A 29 6.94 0.56 9.14
C PHE A 29 6.49 0.02 7.78
N PHE A 30 6.88 0.68 6.70
CA PHE A 30 6.49 0.25 5.36
C PHE A 30 7.14 -1.07 4.94
N GLU A 31 8.39 -1.27 5.29
CA GLU A 31 9.09 -2.53 4.99
C GLU A 31 8.46 -3.71 5.75
N SER A 32 7.93 -3.49 6.94
CA SER A 32 7.23 -4.52 7.71
C SER A 32 5.93 -4.94 7.03
N ILE A 33 5.16 -3.98 6.49
CA ILE A 33 3.95 -4.28 5.72
C ILE A 33 4.33 -5.07 4.47
N LYS A 34 5.33 -4.63 3.74
CA LYS A 34 5.83 -5.30 2.54
C LYS A 34 6.25 -6.74 2.83
N ALA A 35 7.02 -6.96 3.87
CA ALA A 35 7.48 -8.29 4.26
C ALA A 35 6.30 -9.22 4.60
N ALA A 36 5.30 -8.71 5.30
CA ALA A 36 4.10 -9.47 5.62
C ALA A 36 3.36 -9.90 4.36
N LEU A 37 3.19 -8.99 3.40
CA LEU A 37 2.52 -9.29 2.14
C LEU A 37 3.29 -10.30 1.29
N VAL A 38 4.62 -10.23 1.30
CA VAL A 38 5.46 -11.22 0.61
C VAL A 38 5.22 -12.62 1.17
N ARG A 39 5.00 -12.75 2.48
CA ARG A 39 4.68 -14.04 3.11
C ARG A 39 3.22 -14.47 2.87
N GLY A 40 2.40 -13.64 2.27
CA GLY A 40 0.97 -13.89 2.10
C GLY A 40 0.11 -13.56 3.32
N ASP A 41 0.67 -12.85 4.29
CA ASP A 41 -0.06 -12.44 5.49
C ASP A 41 -0.94 -11.23 5.20
N LYS A 42 -2.01 -11.12 5.96
CA LYS A 42 -2.86 -9.93 5.97
C LYS A 42 -2.34 -8.96 7.03
N VAL A 43 -2.31 -7.68 6.70
CA VAL A 43 -1.97 -6.63 7.66
C VAL A 43 -3.20 -5.79 7.92
N GLU A 44 -3.68 -5.79 9.14
CA GLU A 44 -4.86 -5.04 9.55
C GLU A 44 -4.44 -3.88 10.44
N ILE A 45 -4.80 -2.65 10.03
CA ILE A 45 -4.54 -1.44 10.82
C ILE A 45 -5.90 -0.88 11.22
N ARG A 46 -6.25 -1.11 12.48
CA ARG A 46 -7.53 -0.71 13.03
C ARG A 46 -7.77 0.78 12.85
N GLY A 47 -8.93 1.15 12.31
CA GLY A 47 -9.29 2.53 12.04
C GLY A 47 -8.75 3.08 10.73
N PHE A 48 -7.94 2.30 10.02
CA PHE A 48 -7.34 2.73 8.75
C PHE A 48 -7.76 1.83 7.60
N GLY A 49 -7.41 0.56 7.66
CA GLY A 49 -7.73 -0.39 6.61
C GLY A 49 -6.91 -1.65 6.71
N SER A 50 -6.99 -2.46 5.67
CA SER A 50 -6.25 -3.71 5.62
C SER A 50 -5.54 -3.88 4.29
N PHE A 51 -4.33 -4.45 4.37
CA PHE A 51 -3.53 -4.84 3.22
C PHE A 51 -3.55 -6.35 3.11
N ARG A 52 -3.68 -6.86 1.91
CA ARG A 52 -3.61 -8.30 1.63
C ARG A 52 -3.16 -8.51 0.20
N VAL A 53 -2.87 -9.75 -0.15
CA VAL A 53 -2.58 -10.11 -1.52
C VAL A 53 -3.81 -10.73 -2.17
N ARG A 54 -3.96 -10.50 -3.46
CA ARG A 54 -4.98 -11.13 -4.29
C ARG A 54 -4.30 -11.91 -5.38
N ARG A 55 -4.83 -13.10 -5.62
CA ARG A 55 -4.43 -13.91 -6.77
C ARG A 55 -5.31 -13.56 -7.95
N ARG A 56 -4.66 -13.27 -9.07
CA ARG A 56 -5.34 -13.08 -10.34
C ARG A 56 -5.08 -14.32 -11.20
N ALA A 57 -6.17 -14.93 -11.66
CA ALA A 57 -6.09 -16.09 -12.55
C ALA A 57 -5.42 -15.73 -13.88
N PRO A 58 -4.78 -16.68 -14.56
CA PRO A 58 -4.29 -16.44 -15.91
C PRO A 58 -5.47 -16.13 -16.83
N ARG A 59 -5.23 -15.29 -17.82
CA ARG A 59 -6.26 -14.89 -18.75
C ARG A 59 -5.69 -14.65 -20.14
N LEU A 60 -6.57 -14.63 -21.14
CA LEU A 60 -6.23 -14.18 -22.47
C LEU A 60 -6.60 -12.72 -22.61
N SER A 61 -5.69 -11.96 -23.18
CA SER A 61 -5.92 -10.55 -23.50
C SER A 61 -5.65 -10.37 -25.00
N ARG A 62 -6.12 -9.28 -25.58
CA ARG A 62 -5.84 -8.94 -26.98
C ARG A 62 -4.96 -7.72 -27.06
N ASN A 63 -3.96 -7.79 -27.93
CA ASN A 63 -3.14 -6.64 -28.24
C ASN A 63 -3.99 -5.64 -29.04
N PRO A 64 -4.20 -4.42 -28.56
CA PRO A 64 -5.07 -3.45 -29.24
C PRO A 64 -4.52 -3.01 -30.61
N LYS A 65 -3.22 -3.17 -30.86
CA LYS A 65 -2.63 -2.82 -32.15
C LYS A 65 -2.73 -3.91 -33.20
N THR A 66 -2.57 -5.17 -32.80
CA THR A 66 -2.51 -6.30 -33.72
C THR A 66 -3.73 -7.18 -33.66
N GLY A 67 -4.54 -7.09 -32.61
CA GLY A 67 -5.67 -7.99 -32.34
C GLY A 67 -5.24 -9.39 -31.92
N ALA A 68 -3.95 -9.67 -31.83
CA ALA A 68 -3.44 -10.98 -31.44
C ALA A 68 -3.77 -11.30 -29.99
N ALA A 69 -4.06 -12.58 -29.72
CA ALA A 69 -4.27 -13.07 -28.36
C ALA A 69 -2.92 -13.10 -27.62
N VAL A 70 -2.92 -12.57 -26.39
CA VAL A 70 -1.76 -12.56 -25.53
C VAL A 70 -2.10 -13.31 -24.24
N SER A 71 -1.28 -14.29 -23.88
CA SER A 71 -1.45 -15.01 -22.63
C SER A 71 -0.91 -14.17 -21.48
N VAL A 72 -1.76 -13.90 -20.49
CA VAL A 72 -1.39 -13.20 -19.27
C VAL A 72 -1.31 -14.24 -18.15
N PRO A 73 -0.12 -14.49 -17.59
CA PRO A 73 0.03 -15.51 -16.54
C PRO A 73 -0.67 -15.10 -15.25
N ALA A 74 -0.94 -16.07 -14.39
CA ALA A 74 -1.42 -15.84 -13.05
C ALA A 74 -0.40 -15.00 -12.28
N LYS A 75 -0.89 -14.11 -11.42
CA LYS A 75 -0.01 -13.28 -10.59
C LYS A 75 -0.66 -12.97 -9.25
N VAL A 76 0.18 -12.57 -8.29
CA VAL A 76 -0.25 -12.14 -6.97
C VAL A 76 0.01 -10.65 -6.87
N VAL A 77 -1.00 -9.89 -6.48
CA VAL A 77 -0.90 -8.43 -6.40
C VAL A 77 -1.29 -7.95 -5.00
N PRO A 78 -0.67 -6.87 -4.51
CA PRO A 78 -1.10 -6.26 -3.27
C PRO A 78 -2.45 -5.56 -3.46
N PHE A 79 -3.25 -5.56 -2.41
CA PHE A 79 -4.56 -4.93 -2.41
C PHE A 79 -4.80 -4.27 -1.06
N PHE A 80 -5.25 -3.02 -1.10
CA PHE A 80 -5.63 -2.27 0.08
C PHE A 80 -7.14 -2.04 0.11
N LYS A 81 -7.77 -2.36 1.24
CA LYS A 81 -9.17 -2.06 1.48
C LYS A 81 -9.26 -1.04 2.62
N ALA A 82 -9.78 0.15 2.33
CA ALA A 82 -9.98 1.17 3.34
C ALA A 82 -10.99 0.70 4.39
N GLY A 83 -10.71 1.01 5.64
CA GLY A 83 -11.62 0.76 6.74
C GLY A 83 -12.78 1.75 6.73
N ARG A 84 -13.79 1.45 7.52
CA ARG A 84 -14.99 2.27 7.63
C ARG A 84 -14.67 3.71 8.05
N ASP A 85 -13.84 3.86 9.07
CA ASP A 85 -13.48 5.18 9.61
C ASP A 85 -12.75 6.03 8.56
N LEU A 86 -11.79 5.43 7.86
CA LEU A 86 -11.04 6.13 6.83
C LEU A 86 -11.97 6.58 5.69
N LYS A 87 -12.88 5.71 5.25
CA LYS A 87 -13.85 6.04 4.20
C LYS A 87 -14.70 7.23 4.62
N GLN A 88 -15.19 7.25 5.85
CA GLN A 88 -16.06 8.33 6.34
C GLN A 88 -15.31 9.65 6.42
N VAL A 89 -14.09 9.64 6.93
CA VAL A 89 -13.28 10.86 7.07
C VAL A 89 -12.96 11.46 5.70
N VAL A 90 -12.59 10.62 4.74
CA VAL A 90 -12.28 11.08 3.38
C VAL A 90 -13.53 11.62 2.68
N ASP A 91 -14.66 10.95 2.83
CA ASP A 91 -15.93 11.39 2.24
C ASP A 91 -16.38 12.73 2.80
N GLN A 92 -16.28 12.94 4.11
CA GLN A 92 -16.64 14.18 4.76
C GLN A 92 -15.69 15.33 4.44
N GLY A 93 -14.42 15.05 4.18
CA GLY A 93 -13.42 16.04 3.85
C GLY A 93 -13.40 16.46 2.39
N ALA A 94 -14.12 15.74 1.54
CA ALA A 94 -14.15 15.98 0.09
C ALA A 94 -15.07 17.15 -0.29
#